data_f8fa6f94e9129e349efe21ad366bd05e
#
_entry.id   f8fa6f94e9129e349efe21ad366bd05e
#
_cell.length_a   1.000
_cell.length_b   1.000
_cell.length_c   1.000
_cell.angle_alpha   90.00
_cell.angle_beta   90.00
_cell.angle_gamma   90.00
#
_symmetry.space_group_name_H-M   'P 1'
#
loop_
_entity.id
_entity.type
_entity.pdbx_description
1 polymer ?
#
loop_
_entity_poly.entity_id
_entity_poly.type
_entity_poly.pdbx_seq_one_letter_code
_entity_poly.pdbx_strand_id
1 'polypeptide(L)'
;MPHRVLLADDDRAIRESLVRALDLEGYHVTEVADGVGALATARRDQFDVLILDVMMPGVDGLGVCRVLRAEGDPTPILMLTARVETPDRVAGLDAGADDYLPKPFELDELLARLRALLRRTSPDPEARRTVRLGELAVDPAARRVWWQGTEITLSKTEFDLLELLVRNAGIVLDRATIHQRIWGYEFAADSKNLAVYIGYLRRKLEQAGATGLIHTVRGVGYSVRPSVRQARPS
;
A
#
# COMPACT_ATOMS: atom_id res chain seq x y z
N MET A 1 11.45 -0.13 -19.71
CA MET A 1 12.40 -1.06 -19.08
C MET A 1 11.63 -2.08 -18.28
N PRO A 2 12.07 -3.34 -18.18
CA PRO A 2 11.42 -4.33 -17.34
C PRO A 2 11.44 -3.88 -15.88
N HIS A 3 10.34 -4.12 -15.15
CA HIS A 3 10.29 -3.81 -13.73
C HIS A 3 11.16 -4.77 -12.93
N ARG A 4 11.90 -4.23 -11.98
CA ARG A 4 12.79 -4.98 -11.10
C ARG A 4 12.04 -5.42 -9.85
N VAL A 5 12.03 -6.73 -9.60
CA VAL A 5 11.32 -7.37 -8.48
C VAL A 5 12.34 -8.01 -7.55
N LEU A 6 12.27 -7.74 -6.25
CA LEU A 6 12.95 -8.54 -5.23
C LEU A 6 11.97 -9.55 -4.65
N LEU A 7 12.29 -10.83 -4.76
CA LEU A 7 11.50 -11.94 -4.22
C LEU A 7 12.25 -12.57 -3.05
N ALA A 8 11.63 -12.61 -1.87
CA ALA A 8 12.15 -13.28 -0.69
C ALA A 8 11.14 -14.33 -0.19
N ASP A 9 11.53 -15.58 -0.19
CA ASP A 9 10.75 -16.72 0.31
C ASP A 9 11.75 -17.81 0.71
N ASP A 10 11.58 -18.50 1.84
CA ASP A 10 12.48 -19.55 2.28
C ASP A 10 12.25 -20.88 1.54
N ASP A 11 11.06 -21.11 1.00
CA ASP A 11 10.76 -22.27 0.17
C ASP A 11 11.38 -22.13 -1.23
N ARG A 12 12.40 -22.98 -1.49
CA ARG A 12 13.10 -22.98 -2.77
C ARG A 12 12.18 -23.28 -3.97
N ALA A 13 11.23 -24.21 -3.81
CA ALA A 13 10.34 -24.60 -4.91
C ALA A 13 9.39 -23.46 -5.28
N ILE A 14 8.88 -22.75 -4.29
CA ILE A 14 8.04 -21.54 -4.50
C ILE A 14 8.88 -20.46 -5.19
N ARG A 15 10.09 -20.17 -4.70
CA ARG A 15 10.96 -19.15 -5.32
C ARG A 15 11.24 -19.47 -6.79
N GLU A 16 11.75 -20.68 -7.10
CA GLU A 16 12.08 -21.07 -8.48
C GLU A 16 10.86 -21.04 -9.41
N SER A 17 9.68 -21.39 -8.89
CA SER A 17 8.43 -21.33 -9.66
C SER A 17 8.03 -19.89 -9.96
N LEU A 18 8.08 -19.02 -8.94
CA LEU A 18 7.72 -17.61 -9.08
C LEU A 18 8.70 -16.85 -9.97
N VAL A 19 10.01 -17.09 -9.83
CA VAL A 19 11.03 -16.49 -10.70
C VAL A 19 10.72 -16.82 -12.16
N ARG A 20 10.53 -18.10 -12.50
CA ARG A 20 10.20 -18.50 -13.88
C ARG A 20 8.92 -17.84 -14.39
N ALA A 21 7.89 -17.80 -13.56
CA ALA A 21 6.62 -17.20 -13.94
C ALA A 21 6.73 -15.68 -14.18
N LEU A 22 7.42 -14.99 -13.29
CA LEU A 22 7.62 -13.54 -13.39
C LEU A 22 8.56 -13.15 -14.55
N ASP A 23 9.61 -13.94 -14.80
CA ASP A 23 10.51 -13.71 -15.96
C ASP A 23 9.75 -13.87 -17.29
N LEU A 24 8.84 -14.85 -17.40
CA LEU A 24 7.97 -15.02 -18.59
C LEU A 24 7.04 -13.82 -18.80
N GLU A 25 6.62 -13.17 -17.74
CA GLU A 25 5.80 -11.95 -17.79
C GLU A 25 6.62 -10.67 -18.00
N GLY A 26 7.95 -10.81 -18.19
CA GLY A 26 8.85 -9.70 -18.50
C GLY A 26 9.34 -8.89 -17.30
N TYR A 27 9.22 -9.42 -16.10
CA TYR A 27 9.85 -8.85 -14.90
C TYR A 27 11.33 -9.25 -14.84
N HIS A 28 12.13 -8.47 -14.13
CA HIS A 28 13.51 -8.83 -13.81
C HIS A 28 13.61 -9.16 -12.32
N VAL A 29 13.72 -10.46 -12.01
CA VAL A 29 13.63 -10.94 -10.63
C VAL A 29 15.01 -11.16 -10.02
N THR A 30 15.21 -10.61 -8.82
CA THR A 30 16.31 -10.96 -7.92
C THR A 30 15.71 -11.76 -6.77
N GLU A 31 16.18 -13.00 -6.56
CA GLU A 31 15.68 -13.84 -5.49
C GLU A 31 16.63 -13.93 -4.31
N VAL A 32 16.07 -14.07 -3.10
CA VAL A 32 16.80 -14.33 -1.85
C VAL A 32 16.00 -15.31 -0.99
N ALA A 33 16.69 -16.02 -0.08
CA ALA A 33 16.08 -17.10 0.67
C ALA A 33 15.65 -16.71 2.10
N ASP A 34 15.95 -15.48 2.53
CA ASP A 34 15.69 -15.05 3.91
C ASP A 34 15.60 -13.52 4.02
N GLY A 35 15.13 -13.05 5.18
CA GLY A 35 14.92 -11.63 5.41
C GLY A 35 16.21 -10.81 5.54
N VAL A 36 17.32 -11.42 5.97
CA VAL A 36 18.63 -10.74 6.06
C VAL A 36 19.14 -10.45 4.67
N GLY A 37 19.07 -11.43 3.77
CA GLY A 37 19.37 -11.29 2.35
C GLY A 37 18.47 -10.26 1.68
N ALA A 38 17.18 -10.25 2.03
CA ALA A 38 16.22 -9.28 1.50
C ALA A 38 16.61 -7.84 1.87
N LEU A 39 16.92 -7.57 3.14
CA LEU A 39 17.37 -6.25 3.60
C LEU A 39 18.69 -5.84 2.95
N ALA A 40 19.67 -6.74 2.93
CA ALA A 40 20.98 -6.44 2.31
C ALA A 40 20.85 -6.10 0.82
N THR A 41 20.00 -6.84 0.10
CA THR A 41 19.77 -6.66 -1.34
C THR A 41 18.97 -5.39 -1.62
N ALA A 42 17.90 -5.12 -0.85
CA ALA A 42 17.09 -3.91 -1.00
C ALA A 42 17.89 -2.61 -0.74
N ARG A 43 18.85 -2.65 0.20
CA ARG A 43 19.73 -1.50 0.48
C ARG A 43 20.80 -1.26 -0.59
N ARG A 44 21.22 -2.32 -1.27
CA ARG A 44 22.28 -2.24 -2.30
C ARG A 44 21.73 -1.85 -3.67
N ASP A 45 20.57 -2.36 -4.02
CA ASP A 45 19.94 -2.24 -5.33
C ASP A 45 18.57 -1.57 -5.24
N GLN A 46 18.12 -0.94 -6.34
CA GLN A 46 16.79 -0.38 -6.43
C GLN A 46 15.81 -1.37 -7.06
N PHE A 47 14.63 -1.48 -6.48
CA PHE A 47 13.53 -2.32 -6.96
C PHE A 47 12.26 -1.49 -7.15
N ASP A 48 11.43 -1.92 -8.10
CA ASP A 48 10.11 -1.31 -8.33
C ASP A 48 9.04 -1.90 -7.38
N VAL A 49 9.25 -3.13 -6.90
CA VAL A 49 8.37 -3.82 -5.95
C VAL A 49 9.13 -4.93 -5.23
N LEU A 50 8.76 -5.20 -3.99
CA LEU A 50 9.22 -6.34 -3.19
C LEU A 50 8.07 -7.34 -3.03
N ILE A 51 8.38 -8.64 -3.15
CA ILE A 51 7.51 -9.76 -2.78
C ILE A 51 8.19 -10.47 -1.61
N LEU A 52 7.56 -10.48 -0.45
CA LEU A 52 8.15 -11.02 0.78
C LEU A 52 7.24 -12.10 1.37
N ASP A 53 7.78 -13.29 1.61
CA ASP A 53 7.08 -14.24 2.47
C ASP A 53 7.08 -13.73 3.92
N VAL A 54 5.95 -13.86 4.57
CA VAL A 54 5.83 -13.54 6.01
C VAL A 54 6.66 -14.50 6.86
N MET A 55 6.67 -15.78 6.50
CA MET A 55 7.24 -16.86 7.31
C MET A 55 8.67 -17.22 6.88
N MET A 56 9.63 -16.31 7.10
CA MET A 56 11.04 -16.58 6.84
C MET A 56 11.83 -16.78 8.13
N PRO A 57 12.86 -17.63 8.15
CA PRO A 57 13.72 -17.83 9.33
C PRO A 57 14.55 -16.58 9.64
N GLY A 58 14.80 -16.34 10.93
CA GLY A 58 15.58 -15.20 11.42
C GLY A 58 14.79 -13.92 11.38
N VAL A 59 14.95 -13.10 10.34
CA VAL A 59 14.14 -11.91 10.10
C VAL A 59 12.96 -12.26 9.21
N ASP A 60 11.76 -12.22 9.76
CA ASP A 60 10.52 -12.48 9.02
C ASP A 60 10.19 -11.33 8.05
N GLY A 61 9.27 -11.59 7.10
CA GLY A 61 8.89 -10.58 6.10
C GLY A 61 8.31 -9.31 6.72
N LEU A 62 7.63 -9.42 7.86
CA LEU A 62 7.10 -8.27 8.60
C LEU A 62 8.24 -7.44 9.21
N GLY A 63 9.27 -8.09 9.71
CA GLY A 63 10.49 -7.46 10.20
C GLY A 63 11.22 -6.69 9.09
N VAL A 64 11.38 -7.32 7.92
CA VAL A 64 11.95 -6.67 6.74
C VAL A 64 11.16 -5.42 6.38
N CYS A 65 9.84 -5.53 6.31
CA CYS A 65 8.96 -4.39 5.98
C CYS A 65 9.12 -3.25 6.99
N ARG A 66 9.05 -3.56 8.30
CA ARG A 66 9.23 -2.54 9.36
C ARG A 66 10.54 -1.79 9.26
N VAL A 67 11.65 -2.52 9.00
CA VAL A 67 12.99 -1.92 8.87
C VAL A 67 13.04 -1.00 7.66
N LEU A 68 12.59 -1.44 6.48
CA LEU A 68 12.57 -0.62 5.27
C LEU A 68 11.72 0.65 5.45
N ARG A 69 10.54 0.53 6.08
CA ARG A 69 9.68 1.69 6.36
C ARG A 69 10.29 2.66 7.39
N ALA A 70 10.99 2.15 8.39
CA ALA A 70 11.73 2.98 9.35
C ALA A 70 12.91 3.73 8.70
N GLU A 71 13.51 3.14 7.66
CA GLU A 71 14.56 3.77 6.83
C GLU A 71 13.99 4.75 5.78
N GLY A 72 12.66 4.86 5.69
CA GLY A 72 11.99 5.76 4.73
C GLY A 72 11.90 5.21 3.31
N ASP A 73 12.15 3.92 3.10
CA ASP A 73 12.01 3.27 1.80
C ASP A 73 10.52 3.17 1.40
N PRO A 74 10.10 3.83 0.30
CA PRO A 74 8.72 3.82 -0.16
C PRO A 74 8.41 2.67 -1.13
N THR A 75 9.37 1.78 -1.41
CA THR A 75 9.19 0.69 -2.38
C THR A 75 7.95 -0.14 -2.03
N PRO A 76 7.02 -0.37 -2.97
CA PRO A 76 5.85 -1.17 -2.72
C PRO A 76 6.19 -2.59 -2.29
N ILE A 77 5.45 -3.11 -1.30
CA ILE A 77 5.68 -4.44 -0.72
C ILE A 77 4.39 -5.26 -0.80
N LEU A 78 4.47 -6.41 -1.50
CA LEU A 78 3.47 -7.47 -1.49
C LEU A 78 3.92 -8.56 -0.53
N MET A 79 3.11 -8.82 0.50
CA MET A 79 3.36 -9.93 1.43
C MET A 79 2.70 -11.21 0.94
N LEU A 80 3.43 -12.31 0.92
CA LEU A 80 2.89 -13.65 0.78
C LEU A 80 2.70 -14.23 2.19
N THR A 81 1.55 -14.84 2.48
CA THR A 81 1.28 -15.34 3.83
C THR A 81 0.50 -16.65 3.83
N ALA A 82 0.95 -17.63 4.60
CA ALA A 82 0.18 -18.83 4.89
C ALA A 82 -0.95 -18.58 5.92
N ARG A 83 -0.98 -17.41 6.56
CA ARG A 83 -1.91 -17.09 7.65
C ARG A 83 -3.11 -16.32 7.10
N VAL A 84 -4.28 -16.93 7.23
CA VAL A 84 -5.57 -16.37 6.78
C VAL A 84 -6.23 -15.53 7.88
N GLU A 85 -5.73 -15.60 9.11
CA GLU A 85 -6.38 -14.99 10.26
C GLU A 85 -6.24 -13.46 10.30
N THR A 86 -7.35 -12.81 10.69
CA THR A 86 -7.46 -11.34 10.73
C THR A 86 -6.39 -10.63 11.58
N PRO A 87 -5.92 -11.18 12.73
CA PRO A 87 -4.89 -10.54 13.55
C PRO A 87 -3.52 -10.42 12.84
N ASP A 88 -3.14 -11.45 12.07
CA ASP A 88 -1.86 -11.47 11.36
C ASP A 88 -1.83 -10.50 10.18
N ARG A 89 -2.96 -10.33 9.49
CA ARG A 89 -3.11 -9.32 8.43
C ARG A 89 -3.07 -7.90 8.99
N VAL A 90 -3.62 -7.69 10.18
CA VAL A 90 -3.54 -6.39 10.90
C VAL A 90 -2.10 -6.12 11.30
N ALA A 91 -1.40 -7.08 11.90
CA ALA A 91 0.01 -6.95 12.28
C ALA A 91 0.91 -6.64 11.08
N GLY A 92 0.60 -7.23 9.95
CA GLY A 92 1.36 -7.03 8.73
C GLY A 92 1.12 -5.68 8.07
N LEU A 93 -0.12 -5.21 8.05
CA LEU A 93 -0.44 -3.87 7.59
C LEU A 93 0.11 -2.80 8.54
N ASP A 94 0.17 -3.09 9.86
CA ASP A 94 0.88 -2.27 10.84
C ASP A 94 2.39 -2.20 10.57
N ALA A 95 2.96 -3.24 9.93
CA ALA A 95 4.34 -3.22 9.47
C ALA A 95 4.57 -2.31 8.23
N GLY A 96 3.51 -1.83 7.57
CA GLY A 96 3.60 -0.91 6.43
C GLY A 96 3.64 -1.58 5.06
N ALA A 97 3.20 -2.85 4.93
CA ALA A 97 3.03 -3.50 3.64
C ALA A 97 1.89 -2.88 2.82
N ASP A 98 1.99 -2.93 1.51
CA ASP A 98 1.05 -2.29 0.59
C ASP A 98 -0.07 -3.23 0.14
N ASP A 99 0.17 -4.54 0.08
CA ASP A 99 -0.85 -5.56 -0.19
C ASP A 99 -0.46 -6.91 0.40
N TYR A 100 -1.44 -7.84 0.48
CA TYR A 100 -1.31 -9.19 1.02
C TYR A 100 -1.93 -10.20 0.08
N LEU A 101 -1.21 -11.32 -0.14
CA LEU A 101 -1.68 -12.45 -0.91
C LEU A 101 -1.57 -13.73 -0.07
N PRO A 102 -2.70 -14.32 0.36
CA PRO A 102 -2.70 -15.57 1.09
C PRO A 102 -2.20 -16.74 0.24
N LYS A 103 -1.38 -17.61 0.80
CA LYS A 103 -1.02 -18.92 0.24
C LYS A 103 -2.12 -19.95 0.61
N PRO A 104 -2.56 -20.84 -0.30
CA PRO A 104 -2.19 -20.90 -1.71
C PRO A 104 -2.88 -19.82 -2.56
N PHE A 105 -2.22 -19.36 -3.62
CA PHE A 105 -2.71 -18.33 -4.53
C PHE A 105 -2.56 -18.76 -5.99
N GLU A 106 -3.38 -18.18 -6.86
CA GLU A 106 -3.25 -18.32 -8.29
C GLU A 106 -2.24 -17.31 -8.85
N LEU A 107 -1.48 -17.71 -9.87
CA LEU A 107 -0.49 -16.85 -10.51
C LEU A 107 -1.12 -15.55 -11.05
N ASP A 108 -2.30 -15.66 -11.67
CA ASP A 108 -3.03 -14.52 -12.22
C ASP A 108 -3.38 -13.48 -11.13
N GLU A 109 -3.69 -13.93 -9.91
CA GLU A 109 -3.95 -13.05 -8.78
C GLU A 109 -2.67 -12.31 -8.35
N LEU A 110 -1.55 -13.02 -8.22
CA LEU A 110 -0.24 -12.42 -7.92
C LEU A 110 0.12 -11.35 -8.97
N LEU A 111 0.01 -11.68 -10.25
CA LEU A 111 0.30 -10.76 -11.34
C LEU A 111 -0.63 -9.54 -11.36
N ALA A 112 -1.92 -9.73 -11.07
CA ALA A 112 -2.87 -8.62 -10.97
C ALA A 112 -2.49 -7.65 -9.84
N ARG A 113 -2.09 -8.19 -8.66
CA ARG A 113 -1.62 -7.40 -7.52
C ARG A 113 -0.32 -6.67 -7.81
N LEU A 114 0.65 -7.34 -8.45
CA LEU A 114 1.90 -6.70 -8.88
C LEU A 114 1.65 -5.55 -9.86
N ARG A 115 0.82 -5.75 -10.89
CA ARG A 115 0.44 -4.68 -11.82
C ARG A 115 -0.21 -3.51 -11.09
N ALA A 116 -1.04 -3.76 -10.09
CA ALA A 116 -1.66 -2.71 -9.29
C ALA A 116 -0.63 -1.91 -8.48
N LEU A 117 0.32 -2.59 -7.85
CA LEU A 117 1.41 -1.96 -7.09
C LEU A 117 2.36 -1.15 -7.98
N LEU A 118 2.62 -1.62 -9.21
CA LEU A 118 3.53 -0.99 -10.17
C LEU A 118 2.89 0.11 -10.99
N ARG A 119 1.55 0.25 -10.96
CA ARG A 119 0.84 1.24 -11.77
C ARG A 119 1.34 2.63 -11.46
N ARG A 120 2.10 3.21 -12.40
CA ARG A 120 2.51 4.60 -12.32
C ARG A 120 1.26 5.47 -12.50
N THR A 121 1.10 6.43 -11.62
CA THR A 121 0.10 7.49 -11.75
C THR A 121 0.13 8.05 -13.17
N SER A 122 -1.04 8.13 -13.78
CA SER A 122 -1.28 8.56 -15.16
C SER A 122 -0.49 9.85 -15.53
N PRO A 123 -0.02 10.00 -16.77
CA PRO A 123 0.72 11.19 -17.22
C PRO A 123 -0.15 12.45 -17.39
N ASP A 124 -1.39 12.44 -16.89
CA ASP A 124 -2.29 13.59 -16.96
C ASP A 124 -1.70 14.78 -16.18
N PRO A 125 -1.45 15.93 -16.83
CA PRO A 125 -0.93 17.14 -16.19
C PRO A 125 -1.83 17.67 -15.07
N GLU A 126 -3.15 17.50 -15.19
CA GLU A 126 -4.12 17.86 -14.15
C GLU A 126 -4.00 16.92 -12.93
N ALA A 127 -3.68 15.63 -13.16
CA ALA A 127 -3.46 14.66 -12.10
C ALA A 127 -2.20 14.98 -11.26
N ARG A 128 -1.25 15.77 -11.77
CA ARG A 128 -0.03 16.17 -11.07
C ARG A 128 -0.18 17.42 -10.20
N ARG A 129 -1.31 18.12 -10.27
CA ARG A 129 -1.52 19.33 -9.45
C ARG A 129 -1.74 18.95 -7.99
N THR A 130 -1.10 19.70 -7.10
CA THR A 130 -1.35 19.61 -5.67
C THR A 130 -2.84 19.86 -5.39
N VAL A 131 -3.50 18.89 -4.78
CA VAL A 131 -4.91 18.98 -4.38
C VAL A 131 -4.99 19.49 -2.94
N ARG A 132 -5.83 20.49 -2.70
CA ARG A 132 -6.05 21.03 -1.36
C ARG A 132 -7.48 20.79 -0.88
N LEU A 133 -7.59 20.37 0.37
CA LEU A 133 -8.86 20.18 1.05
C LEU A 133 -8.76 20.81 2.46
N GLY A 134 -9.15 22.07 2.57
CA GLY A 134 -8.89 22.86 3.77
C GLY A 134 -7.39 22.97 4.02
N GLU A 135 -6.95 22.54 5.19
CA GLU A 135 -5.54 22.54 5.61
C GLU A 135 -4.73 21.33 5.08
N LEU A 136 -5.40 20.35 4.47
CA LEU A 136 -4.76 19.20 3.85
C LEU A 136 -4.25 19.57 2.46
N ALA A 137 -2.98 19.27 2.18
CA ALA A 137 -2.38 19.37 0.86
C ALA A 137 -1.81 18.01 0.44
N VAL A 138 -2.17 17.56 -0.76
CA VAL A 138 -1.70 16.32 -1.36
C VAL A 138 -1.00 16.64 -2.67
N ASP A 139 0.28 16.32 -2.78
CA ASP A 139 1.07 16.44 -4.01
C ASP A 139 1.22 15.07 -4.66
N PRO A 140 0.49 14.79 -5.74
CA PRO A 140 0.58 13.51 -6.42
C PRO A 140 1.92 13.28 -7.12
N ALA A 141 2.57 14.34 -7.61
CA ALA A 141 3.82 14.24 -8.33
C ALA A 141 4.98 13.85 -7.40
N ALA A 142 5.03 14.47 -6.22
CA ALA A 142 6.03 14.17 -5.20
C ALA A 142 5.60 13.03 -4.26
N ARG A 143 4.33 12.57 -4.35
CA ARG A 143 3.71 11.58 -3.43
C ARG A 143 3.82 12.00 -1.97
N ARG A 144 3.61 13.29 -1.68
CA ARG A 144 3.74 13.88 -0.34
C ARG A 144 2.41 14.45 0.13
N VAL A 145 2.21 14.41 1.43
CA VAL A 145 0.99 14.91 2.10
C VAL A 145 1.38 15.82 3.25
N TRP A 146 0.69 16.93 3.40
CA TRP A 146 0.87 17.85 4.52
C TRP A 146 -0.46 18.20 5.16
N TRP A 147 -0.42 18.36 6.46
CA TRP A 147 -1.48 18.99 7.24
C TRP A 147 -0.94 20.23 7.93
N GLN A 148 -1.50 21.40 7.65
CA GLN A 148 -1.04 22.69 8.18
C GLN A 148 0.48 22.92 8.02
N GLY A 149 1.05 22.43 6.90
CA GLY A 149 2.49 22.54 6.61
C GLY A 149 3.36 21.43 7.21
N THR A 150 2.83 20.59 8.11
CA THR A 150 3.54 19.43 8.65
C THR A 150 3.35 18.22 7.74
N GLU A 151 4.45 17.60 7.32
CA GLU A 151 4.41 16.43 6.45
C GLU A 151 3.92 15.18 7.17
N ILE A 152 3.08 14.38 6.49
CA ILE A 152 2.55 13.10 6.97
C ILE A 152 3.15 11.98 6.10
N THR A 153 3.90 11.07 6.72
CA THR A 153 4.47 9.93 6.02
C THR A 153 3.43 8.84 5.80
N LEU A 154 3.13 8.54 4.55
CA LEU A 154 2.19 7.50 4.14
C LEU A 154 2.91 6.41 3.33
N SER A 155 2.46 5.16 3.45
CA SER A 155 2.82 4.11 2.51
C SER A 155 2.21 4.39 1.14
N LYS A 156 2.63 3.63 0.11
CA LYS A 156 2.10 3.79 -1.24
C LYS A 156 0.58 3.69 -1.27
N THR A 157 0.03 2.62 -0.70
CA THR A 157 -1.42 2.36 -0.71
C THR A 157 -2.20 3.37 0.12
N GLU A 158 -1.68 3.80 1.28
CA GLU A 158 -2.30 4.87 2.07
C GLU A 158 -2.35 6.19 1.30
N PHE A 159 -1.27 6.52 0.58
CA PHE A 159 -1.22 7.70 -0.26
C PHE A 159 -2.24 7.62 -1.40
N ASP A 160 -2.24 6.51 -2.16
CA ASP A 160 -3.16 6.30 -3.28
C ASP A 160 -4.63 6.38 -2.83
N LEU A 161 -4.93 5.79 -1.66
CA LEU A 161 -6.26 5.83 -1.07
C LEU A 161 -6.67 7.26 -0.65
N LEU A 162 -5.77 8.00 0.00
CA LEU A 162 -6.03 9.40 0.39
C LEU A 162 -6.21 10.28 -0.85
N GLU A 163 -5.34 10.16 -1.84
CA GLU A 163 -5.43 10.91 -3.09
C GLU A 163 -6.77 10.64 -3.80
N LEU A 164 -7.16 9.36 -3.93
CA LEU A 164 -8.44 8.99 -4.52
C LEU A 164 -9.62 9.66 -3.80
N LEU A 165 -9.63 9.61 -2.48
CA LEU A 165 -10.70 10.21 -1.68
C LEU A 165 -10.70 11.74 -1.79
N VAL A 166 -9.53 12.39 -1.75
CA VAL A 166 -9.41 13.87 -1.80
C VAL A 166 -9.81 14.41 -3.17
N ARG A 167 -9.46 13.71 -4.26
CA ARG A 167 -9.92 14.08 -5.62
C ARG A 167 -11.43 13.95 -5.78
N ASN A 168 -12.08 13.14 -4.99
CA ASN A 168 -13.53 12.95 -4.95
C ASN A 168 -14.15 13.52 -3.67
N ALA A 169 -13.59 14.63 -3.17
CA ALA A 169 -14.04 15.23 -1.92
C ALA A 169 -15.54 15.57 -1.98
N GLY A 170 -16.27 15.20 -0.92
CA GLY A 170 -17.72 15.36 -0.82
C GLY A 170 -18.54 14.24 -1.47
N ILE A 171 -17.92 13.40 -2.31
CA ILE A 171 -18.57 12.24 -2.94
C ILE A 171 -18.33 10.99 -2.09
N VAL A 172 -19.37 10.17 -1.94
CA VAL A 172 -19.23 8.84 -1.31
C VAL A 172 -18.77 7.85 -2.38
N LEU A 173 -17.56 7.33 -2.24
CA LEU A 173 -17.07 6.25 -3.07
C LEU A 173 -17.46 4.92 -2.44
N ASP A 174 -18.11 4.05 -3.21
CA ASP A 174 -18.42 2.70 -2.78
C ASP A 174 -17.18 1.82 -2.67
N ARG A 175 -17.31 0.72 -1.93
CA ARG A 175 -16.17 -0.18 -1.65
C ARG A 175 -15.60 -0.82 -2.90
N ALA A 176 -16.45 -1.22 -3.85
CA ALA A 176 -16.03 -1.88 -5.08
C ALA A 176 -15.23 -0.92 -5.96
N THR A 177 -15.72 0.32 -6.12
CA THR A 177 -15.01 1.39 -6.83
C THR A 177 -13.64 1.68 -6.23
N ILE A 178 -13.53 1.78 -4.88
CA ILE A 178 -12.25 1.99 -4.23
C ILE A 178 -11.32 0.80 -4.46
N HIS A 179 -11.82 -0.44 -4.30
CA HIS A 179 -11.04 -1.65 -4.56
C HIS A 179 -10.50 -1.69 -5.98
N GLN A 180 -11.36 -1.46 -6.97
CA GLN A 180 -10.98 -1.46 -8.38
C GLN A 180 -9.93 -0.38 -8.68
N ARG A 181 -10.05 0.82 -8.10
CA ARG A 181 -9.12 1.93 -8.33
C ARG A 181 -7.76 1.73 -7.68
N ILE A 182 -7.73 1.17 -6.46
CA ILE A 182 -6.50 1.02 -5.67
C ILE A 182 -5.79 -0.29 -6.01
N TRP A 183 -6.53 -1.42 -6.13
CA TRP A 183 -5.94 -2.75 -6.35
C TRP A 183 -6.20 -3.33 -7.74
N GLY A 184 -7.10 -2.74 -8.55
CA GLY A 184 -7.25 -3.06 -9.97
C GLY A 184 -7.97 -4.36 -10.30
N TYR A 185 -8.69 -4.96 -9.36
CA TYR A 185 -9.46 -6.18 -9.54
C TYR A 185 -10.76 -6.13 -8.74
N GLU A 186 -11.80 -6.77 -9.29
CA GLU A 186 -13.13 -6.84 -8.64
C GLU A 186 -13.17 -7.86 -7.48
N PHE A 187 -12.09 -8.64 -7.29
CA PHE A 187 -12.06 -9.65 -6.25
C PHE A 187 -12.07 -9.03 -4.86
N ALA A 188 -13.10 -9.41 -4.13
CA ALA A 188 -13.28 -9.16 -2.71
C ALA A 188 -13.80 -7.78 -2.30
N ALA A 189 -15.02 -7.43 -2.72
CA ALA A 189 -15.87 -6.52 -1.94
C ALA A 189 -15.93 -6.92 -0.44
N ASP A 190 -15.60 -8.18 -0.13
CA ASP A 190 -15.45 -8.73 1.22
C ASP A 190 -14.03 -8.63 1.81
N SER A 191 -13.03 -8.11 1.08
CA SER A 191 -11.71 -7.99 1.68
C SER A 191 -11.70 -6.93 2.78
N LYS A 192 -11.38 -7.33 3.99
CA LYS A 192 -11.23 -6.45 5.17
C LYS A 192 -10.08 -5.44 5.02
N ASN A 193 -9.27 -5.55 3.95
CA ASN A 193 -8.10 -4.70 3.70
C ASN A 193 -8.47 -3.22 3.66
N LEU A 194 -9.49 -2.83 2.89
CA LEU A 194 -9.90 -1.43 2.79
C LEU A 194 -10.21 -0.81 4.16
N ALA A 195 -10.95 -1.53 5.02
CA ALA A 195 -11.29 -1.02 6.34
C ALA A 195 -10.05 -0.83 7.23
N VAL A 196 -9.05 -1.69 7.07
CA VAL A 196 -7.78 -1.62 7.80
C VAL A 196 -6.97 -0.42 7.32
N TYR A 197 -6.81 -0.22 6.00
CA TYR A 197 -6.11 0.96 5.44
C TYR A 197 -6.80 2.27 5.81
N ILE A 198 -8.12 2.31 5.80
CA ILE A 198 -8.88 3.47 6.29
C ILE A 198 -8.58 3.73 7.78
N GLY A 199 -8.47 2.68 8.58
CA GLY A 199 -8.08 2.80 10.00
C GLY A 199 -6.69 3.40 10.18
N TYR A 200 -5.70 2.92 9.43
CA TYR A 200 -4.33 3.47 9.49
C TYR A 200 -4.27 4.90 9.00
N LEU A 201 -4.91 5.19 7.89
CA LEU A 201 -4.94 6.53 7.34
C LEU A 201 -5.57 7.51 8.32
N ARG A 202 -6.70 7.14 8.98
CA ARG A 202 -7.30 7.95 10.04
C ARG A 202 -6.32 8.20 11.18
N ARG A 203 -5.69 7.16 11.70
CA ARG A 203 -4.72 7.26 12.81
C ARG A 203 -3.58 8.23 12.47
N LYS A 204 -2.98 8.12 11.28
CA LYS A 204 -1.89 9.01 10.85
C LYS A 204 -2.34 10.45 10.65
N LEU A 205 -3.51 10.67 10.08
CA LEU A 205 -4.12 11.99 9.94
C LEU A 205 -4.43 12.60 11.32
N GLU A 206 -5.00 11.84 12.25
CA GLU A 206 -5.31 12.29 13.61
C GLU A 206 -4.04 12.62 14.41
N GLN A 207 -2.97 11.85 14.27
CA GLN A 207 -1.66 12.15 14.88
C GLN A 207 -1.07 13.47 14.38
N ALA A 208 -1.36 13.86 13.15
CA ALA A 208 -0.99 15.16 12.59
C ALA A 208 -1.99 16.29 12.94
N GLY A 209 -3.07 15.99 13.65
CA GLY A 209 -4.11 16.95 14.03
C GLY A 209 -5.27 17.06 13.04
N ALA A 210 -5.26 16.27 11.98
CA ALA A 210 -6.30 16.23 10.94
C ALA A 210 -7.45 15.28 11.34
N THR A 211 -8.25 15.67 12.32
CA THR A 211 -9.35 14.84 12.83
C THR A 211 -10.59 14.89 11.97
N GLY A 212 -11.30 13.77 11.85
CA GLY A 212 -12.63 13.70 11.26
C GLY A 212 -12.71 13.97 9.75
N LEU A 213 -11.60 13.86 9.01
CA LEU A 213 -11.58 14.06 7.56
C LEU A 213 -12.27 12.94 6.79
N ILE A 214 -12.02 11.67 7.19
CA ILE A 214 -12.53 10.50 6.48
C ILE A 214 -13.80 10.01 7.18
N HIS A 215 -14.91 10.00 6.44
CA HIS A 215 -16.21 9.56 6.90
C HIS A 215 -16.56 8.18 6.38
N THR A 216 -17.17 7.35 7.22
CA THR A 216 -17.76 6.08 6.81
C THR A 216 -19.26 6.26 6.57
N VAL A 217 -19.71 5.92 5.38
CA VAL A 217 -21.14 5.77 5.08
C VAL A 217 -21.48 4.29 5.19
N ARG A 218 -22.18 3.94 6.29
CA ARG A 218 -22.49 2.53 6.60
C ARG A 218 -23.21 1.84 5.45
N GLY A 219 -22.76 0.64 5.11
CA GLY A 219 -23.32 -0.16 4.01
C GLY A 219 -22.94 0.32 2.60
N VAL A 220 -22.32 1.50 2.44
CA VAL A 220 -21.96 2.07 1.14
C VAL A 220 -20.45 2.13 0.96
N GLY A 221 -19.75 2.99 1.69
CA GLY A 221 -18.34 3.23 1.44
C GLY A 221 -17.75 4.35 2.28
N TYR A 222 -16.89 5.16 1.66
CA TYR A 222 -16.13 6.21 2.34
C TYR A 222 -16.18 7.52 1.56
N SER A 223 -16.07 8.62 2.28
CA SER A 223 -15.91 9.97 1.69
C SER A 223 -14.94 10.79 2.54
N VAL A 224 -14.35 11.82 1.92
CA VAL A 224 -13.56 12.81 2.64
C VAL A 224 -14.26 14.17 2.55
N ARG A 225 -14.21 14.93 3.64
CA ARG A 225 -14.78 16.30 3.71
C ARG A 225 -13.81 17.18 4.46
N PRO A 226 -13.79 18.52 4.18
CA PRO A 226 -13.00 19.42 4.98
C PRO A 226 -13.38 19.31 6.45
N SER A 227 -12.38 19.31 7.33
CA SER A 227 -12.63 19.43 8.76
C SER A 227 -13.35 20.75 9.04
N VAL A 228 -14.56 20.68 9.55
CA VAL A 228 -15.28 21.88 9.98
C VAL A 228 -14.53 22.42 11.20
N ARG A 229 -13.90 23.59 11.07
CA ARG A 229 -13.38 24.31 12.23
C ARG A 229 -14.51 24.48 13.22
N GLN A 230 -14.50 23.78 14.34
CA GLN A 230 -15.29 24.23 15.48
C GLN A 230 -14.73 25.60 15.86
N ALA A 231 -15.50 26.65 15.55
CA ALA A 231 -15.25 27.97 16.10
C ALA A 231 -15.21 27.80 17.62
N ARG A 232 -14.05 28.06 18.25
CA ARG A 232 -13.99 28.17 19.70
C ARG A 232 -15.00 29.25 20.09
N PRO A 233 -15.96 28.98 20.97
CA PRO A 233 -16.75 30.07 21.55
C PRO A 233 -15.79 30.98 22.33
N SER A 234 -15.90 32.25 22.08
CA SER A 234 -15.19 33.35 22.76
C SER A 234 -15.62 33.45 24.20
#